data_7e2717011a626dff4627846da156da27
#
_entry.id   7e2717011a626dff4627846da156da27
#
_cell.length_a   1.000
_cell.length_b   1.000
_cell.length_c   1.000
_cell.angle_alpha   90.00
_cell.angle_beta   90.00
_cell.angle_gamma   90.00
#
_symmetry.space_group_name_H-M   'P 1'
#
loop_
_entity.id
_entity.type
_entity.pdbx_description
1 polymer ?
#
loop_
_entity_poly.entity_id
_entity_poly.type
_entity_poly.pdbx_seq_one_letter_code
_entity_poly.pdbx_strand_id
1 'polypeptide(L)'
;MPPEDLSESAPGRYVPYGRESYYLPEELPPSAEFDFGTEFQETLQDAIYQLGRLEGIADETEASPIVYTSLVRREAVESVLVEGADLNFEDLFRPEELDHKRTTKDIREALNYERAIREGAVRVADRGEITLELLKDLHATLLEGVRDESDRLGEFRRKPVHIPPPEAFEASFVPPAPDEIRPLMANLERYLNRGGEYHDLIDLGLVHYQFETIHPFGDGNGRLGRVLIT
;
A
#
# COMPACT_ATOMS: atom_id res chain seq x y z
N MET A 1 3.55 -26.06 1.62
CA MET A 1 3.70 -26.07 0.15
C MET A 1 3.66 -24.62 -0.31
N PRO A 2 4.43 -24.21 -1.33
CA PRO A 2 4.25 -22.89 -1.90
C PRO A 2 2.82 -22.76 -2.42
N PRO A 3 2.21 -21.56 -2.35
CA PRO A 3 0.92 -21.34 -3.00
C PRO A 3 1.04 -21.67 -4.48
N GLU A 4 0.08 -22.39 -5.01
CA GLU A 4 0.04 -22.77 -6.43
C GLU A 4 -0.03 -21.55 -7.37
N ASP A 5 -0.33 -20.36 -6.80
CA ASP A 5 -0.54 -19.11 -7.52
C ASP A 5 0.71 -18.25 -7.74
N LEU A 6 1.82 -18.52 -7.03
CA LEU A 6 3.08 -17.85 -7.35
C LEU A 6 3.73 -18.56 -8.53
N SER A 7 3.81 -17.85 -9.66
CA SER A 7 4.47 -18.36 -10.85
C SER A 7 5.91 -18.76 -10.51
N GLU A 8 6.42 -19.81 -11.19
CA GLU A 8 7.82 -20.23 -11.05
C GLU A 8 8.82 -19.09 -11.40
N SER A 9 8.33 -18.04 -12.08
CA SER A 9 9.09 -16.86 -12.46
C SER A 9 8.99 -15.71 -11.43
N ALA A 10 8.27 -15.87 -10.33
CA ALA A 10 8.20 -14.83 -9.29
C ALA A 10 9.60 -14.57 -8.71
N PRO A 11 10.04 -13.29 -8.64
CA PRO A 11 11.40 -12.94 -8.22
C PRO A 11 11.57 -13.13 -6.71
N GLY A 12 12.03 -14.31 -6.32
CA GLY A 12 12.23 -14.65 -4.91
C GLY A 12 12.39 -16.16 -4.69
N ARG A 13 12.35 -16.57 -3.43
CA ARG A 13 12.49 -17.98 -3.05
C ARG A 13 11.77 -18.30 -1.76
N TYR A 14 11.41 -19.57 -1.58
CA TYR A 14 10.92 -20.08 -0.30
C TYR A 14 12.09 -20.46 0.62
N VAL A 15 12.01 -20.00 1.87
CA VAL A 15 12.99 -20.25 2.92
C VAL A 15 12.33 -21.05 4.03
N PRO A 16 12.87 -22.23 4.43
CA PRO A 16 12.34 -23.02 5.53
C PRO A 16 12.36 -22.24 6.86
N TYR A 17 11.25 -22.26 7.59
CA TYR A 17 11.10 -21.61 8.90
C TYR A 17 10.27 -22.48 9.85
N GLY A 18 10.93 -23.23 10.68
CA GLY A 18 10.28 -24.20 11.57
C GLY A 18 9.58 -25.32 10.79
N ARG A 19 8.25 -25.36 10.85
CA ARG A 19 7.42 -26.35 10.12
C ARG A 19 6.86 -25.82 8.79
N GLU A 20 7.08 -24.57 8.52
CA GLU A 20 6.54 -23.83 7.38
C GLU A 20 7.70 -23.30 6.52
N SER A 21 7.37 -22.57 5.48
CA SER A 21 8.32 -21.80 4.68
C SER A 21 7.73 -20.43 4.44
N TYR A 22 8.53 -19.39 4.52
CA TYR A 22 8.15 -18.06 4.10
C TYR A 22 8.72 -17.75 2.71
N TYR A 23 8.08 -16.84 2.02
CA TYR A 23 8.59 -16.30 0.76
C TYR A 23 9.53 -15.13 1.02
N LEU A 24 10.75 -15.21 0.49
CA LEU A 24 11.76 -14.16 0.53
C LEU A 24 11.85 -13.54 -0.87
N PRO A 25 11.32 -12.34 -1.10
CA PRO A 25 11.47 -11.67 -2.39
C PRO A 25 12.91 -11.26 -2.65
N GLU A 26 13.26 -11.12 -3.94
CA GLU A 26 14.50 -10.46 -4.33
C GLU A 26 14.49 -8.98 -3.94
N GLU A 27 15.66 -8.38 -3.82
CA GLU A 27 15.79 -6.93 -3.69
C GLU A 27 15.40 -6.24 -4.99
N LEU A 28 14.88 -5.01 -4.90
CA LEU A 28 14.60 -4.18 -6.06
C LEU A 28 15.88 -3.48 -6.56
N PRO A 29 16.07 -3.36 -7.90
CA PRO A 29 15.27 -3.98 -8.95
C PRO A 29 15.47 -5.50 -8.97
N PRO A 30 14.45 -6.30 -9.34
CA PRO A 30 14.60 -7.74 -9.41
C PRO A 30 15.55 -8.14 -10.55
N SER A 31 16.24 -9.28 -10.39
CA SER A 31 17.17 -9.79 -11.42
C SER A 31 16.46 -10.38 -12.64
N ALA A 32 15.16 -10.61 -12.55
CA ALA A 32 14.35 -11.15 -13.63
C ALA A 32 14.18 -10.14 -14.78
N GLU A 33 14.46 -10.57 -16.00
CA GLU A 33 14.08 -9.81 -17.19
C GLU A 33 12.57 -9.95 -17.43
N PHE A 34 11.85 -8.82 -17.41
CA PHE A 34 10.42 -8.82 -17.74
C PHE A 34 10.21 -8.80 -19.24
N ASP A 35 9.48 -9.78 -19.75
CA ASP A 35 8.96 -9.74 -21.11
C ASP A 35 7.66 -8.94 -21.15
N PHE A 36 7.78 -7.68 -21.51
CA PHE A 36 6.63 -6.78 -21.71
C PHE A 36 6.03 -7.03 -23.09
N GLY A 37 5.20 -8.04 -23.21
CA GLY A 37 4.46 -8.34 -24.44
C GLY A 37 3.64 -7.17 -24.98
N THR A 38 3.15 -7.28 -26.20
CA THR A 38 2.44 -6.20 -26.91
C THR A 38 1.24 -5.65 -26.12
N GLU A 39 0.44 -6.52 -25.52
CA GLU A 39 -0.74 -6.13 -24.73
C GLU A 39 -0.36 -5.26 -23.53
N PHE A 40 0.71 -5.62 -22.83
CA PHE A 40 1.22 -4.79 -21.72
C PHE A 40 1.68 -3.42 -22.19
N GLN A 41 2.42 -3.38 -23.31
CA GLN A 41 2.91 -2.10 -23.86
C GLN A 41 1.76 -1.20 -24.32
N GLU A 42 0.72 -1.74 -24.95
CA GLU A 42 -0.49 -1.00 -25.33
C GLU A 42 -1.21 -0.44 -24.10
N THR A 43 -1.39 -1.26 -23.06
CA THR A 43 -2.00 -0.83 -21.79
C THR A 43 -1.20 0.28 -21.10
N LEU A 44 0.13 0.15 -21.07
CA LEU A 44 1.01 1.16 -20.51
C LEU A 44 0.91 2.49 -21.28
N GLN A 45 0.90 2.43 -22.61
CA GLN A 45 0.76 3.63 -23.45
C GLN A 45 -0.59 4.31 -23.22
N ASP A 46 -1.68 3.55 -23.13
CA ASP A 46 -3.00 4.10 -22.82
C ASP A 46 -3.05 4.73 -21.42
N ALA A 47 -2.44 4.11 -20.43
CA ALA A 47 -2.35 4.66 -19.08
C ALA A 47 -1.59 6.00 -19.07
N ILE A 48 -0.42 6.07 -19.70
CA ILE A 48 0.38 7.28 -19.84
C ILE A 48 -0.42 8.38 -20.53
N TYR A 49 -1.12 8.05 -21.63
CA TYR A 49 -1.95 9.01 -22.36
C TYR A 49 -3.08 9.57 -21.49
N GLN A 50 -3.77 8.72 -20.71
CA GLN A 50 -4.86 9.18 -19.83
C GLN A 50 -4.35 10.03 -18.66
N LEU A 51 -3.19 9.68 -18.09
CA LEU A 51 -2.56 10.51 -17.05
C LEU A 51 -2.17 11.89 -17.59
N GLY A 52 -1.55 11.96 -18.75
CA GLY A 52 -1.21 13.25 -19.38
C GLY A 52 -2.45 14.10 -19.71
N ARG A 53 -3.57 13.47 -20.10
CA ARG A 53 -4.84 14.17 -20.28
C ARG A 53 -5.40 14.71 -18.96
N LEU A 54 -5.31 13.92 -17.89
CA LEU A 54 -5.78 14.32 -16.57
C LEU A 54 -4.96 15.50 -16.04
N GLU A 55 -3.64 15.46 -16.19
CA GLU A 55 -2.73 16.53 -15.83
C GLU A 55 -3.07 17.83 -16.58
N GLY A 56 -3.25 17.74 -17.90
CA GLY A 56 -3.67 18.90 -18.71
C GLY A 56 -5.00 19.51 -18.28
N ILE A 57 -6.00 18.68 -17.92
CA ILE A 57 -7.27 19.15 -17.40
C ILE A 57 -7.11 19.82 -16.02
N ALA A 58 -6.27 19.26 -15.16
CA ALA A 58 -6.03 19.79 -13.83
C ALA A 58 -5.36 21.18 -13.91
N ASP A 59 -4.39 21.34 -14.81
CA ASP A 59 -3.71 22.60 -15.05
C ASP A 59 -4.64 23.68 -15.63
N GLU A 60 -5.47 23.33 -16.62
CA GLU A 60 -6.41 24.26 -17.26
C GLU A 60 -7.55 24.71 -16.33
N THR A 61 -7.96 23.87 -15.39
CA THR A 61 -9.13 24.12 -14.53
C THR A 61 -8.78 24.74 -13.19
N GLU A 62 -7.47 24.97 -12.89
CA GLU A 62 -7.01 25.32 -11.54
C GLU A 62 -7.71 24.41 -10.51
N ALA A 63 -7.46 23.10 -10.61
CA ALA A 63 -8.24 22.06 -9.92
C ALA A 63 -8.66 22.48 -8.51
N SER A 64 -9.97 22.72 -8.35
CA SER A 64 -10.51 23.30 -7.12
C SER A 64 -10.11 22.44 -5.91
N PRO A 65 -9.69 23.02 -4.79
CA PRO A 65 -9.43 22.30 -3.53
C PRO A 65 -10.59 21.38 -3.13
N ILE A 66 -11.82 21.71 -3.55
CA ILE A 66 -13.01 20.88 -3.31
C ILE A 66 -12.94 19.58 -4.11
N VAL A 67 -12.53 19.63 -5.37
CA VAL A 67 -12.38 18.44 -6.24
C VAL A 67 -11.31 17.53 -5.66
N TYR A 68 -10.14 18.08 -5.34
CA TYR A 68 -9.05 17.31 -4.71
C TYR A 68 -9.51 16.64 -3.41
N THR A 69 -10.15 17.39 -2.52
CA THR A 69 -10.67 16.84 -1.26
C THR A 69 -11.68 15.71 -1.50
N SER A 70 -12.55 15.87 -2.49
CA SER A 70 -13.55 14.84 -2.81
C SER A 70 -12.90 13.57 -3.37
N LEU A 71 -11.87 13.69 -4.20
CA LEU A 71 -11.13 12.54 -4.73
C LEU A 71 -10.38 11.80 -3.63
N VAL A 72 -9.66 12.51 -2.76
CA VAL A 72 -8.93 11.89 -1.63
C VAL A 72 -9.90 11.21 -0.66
N ARG A 73 -11.08 11.78 -0.40
CA ARG A 73 -12.11 11.14 0.43
C ARG A 73 -12.70 9.90 -0.21
N ARG A 74 -12.90 9.93 -1.53
CA ARG A 74 -13.36 8.76 -2.27
C ARG A 74 -12.34 7.63 -2.19
N GLU A 75 -11.08 7.93 -2.43
CA GLU A 75 -9.98 6.97 -2.27
C GLU A 75 -9.96 6.39 -0.84
N ALA A 76 -10.12 7.22 0.19
CA ALA A 76 -10.17 6.78 1.57
C ALA A 76 -11.30 5.80 1.83
N VAL A 77 -12.51 6.07 1.32
CA VAL A 77 -13.66 5.16 1.43
C VAL A 77 -13.38 3.84 0.73
N GLU A 78 -12.98 3.88 -0.54
CA GLU A 78 -12.71 2.66 -1.32
C GLU A 78 -11.60 1.81 -0.67
N SER A 79 -10.56 2.45 -0.14
CA SER A 79 -9.47 1.74 0.54
C SER A 79 -9.92 1.00 1.80
N VAL A 80 -10.79 1.58 2.61
CA VAL A 80 -11.27 0.88 3.82
C VAL A 80 -12.37 -0.14 3.51
N LEU A 81 -13.14 0.04 2.44
CA LEU A 81 -14.09 -0.97 1.95
C LEU A 81 -13.37 -2.26 1.52
N VAL A 82 -12.21 -2.16 0.91
CA VAL A 82 -11.36 -3.33 0.57
C VAL A 82 -10.98 -4.13 1.83
N GLU A 83 -10.82 -3.45 2.98
CA GLU A 83 -10.50 -4.07 4.27
C GLU A 83 -11.75 -4.58 5.00
N GLY A 84 -12.93 -4.50 4.39
CA GLY A 84 -14.19 -5.00 4.94
C GLY A 84 -14.94 -4.01 5.83
N ALA A 85 -14.65 -2.71 5.75
CA ALA A 85 -15.46 -1.67 6.39
C ALA A 85 -16.86 -1.59 5.75
N ASP A 86 -17.83 -1.07 6.50
CA ASP A 86 -19.21 -0.86 6.05
C ASP A 86 -19.55 0.63 6.18
N LEU A 87 -19.20 1.42 5.15
CA LEU A 87 -19.50 2.84 5.07
C LEU A 87 -19.71 3.28 3.62
N ASN A 88 -20.38 4.41 3.45
CA ASN A 88 -20.58 5.06 2.16
C ASN A 88 -19.81 6.39 2.11
N PHE A 89 -19.55 6.88 0.90
CA PHE A 89 -18.88 8.17 0.69
C PHE A 89 -19.59 9.33 1.43
N GLU A 90 -20.94 9.31 1.48
CA GLU A 90 -21.74 10.33 2.14
C GLU A 90 -21.55 10.35 3.67
N ASP A 91 -21.20 9.22 4.25
CA ASP A 91 -20.98 9.06 5.71
C ASP A 91 -19.82 9.94 6.21
N LEU A 92 -18.84 10.23 5.36
CA LEU A 92 -17.73 11.14 5.72
C LEU A 92 -18.15 12.61 5.79
N PHE A 93 -19.31 12.97 5.26
CA PHE A 93 -19.83 14.34 5.30
C PHE A 93 -20.92 14.54 6.37
N ARG A 94 -21.48 13.45 6.91
CA ARG A 94 -22.55 13.47 7.91
C ARG A 94 -22.30 12.52 9.09
N PRO A 95 -21.16 12.63 9.78
CA PRO A 95 -20.83 11.70 10.87
C PRO A 95 -21.84 11.74 12.03
N GLU A 96 -22.66 12.78 12.13
CA GLU A 96 -23.63 13.00 13.21
C GLU A 96 -24.92 12.20 13.05
N GLU A 97 -25.24 11.73 11.84
CA GLU A 97 -26.49 10.99 11.53
C GLU A 97 -26.34 9.46 11.68
N LEU A 98 -25.13 8.99 12.00
CA LEU A 98 -24.77 7.58 11.99
C LEU A 98 -24.94 6.92 13.36
N ASP A 99 -25.44 5.70 13.38
CA ASP A 99 -25.64 4.92 14.63
C ASP A 99 -24.30 4.69 15.35
N HIS A 100 -24.16 5.31 16.53
CA HIS A 100 -22.92 5.58 17.29
C HIS A 100 -22.01 4.38 17.58
N LYS A 101 -22.36 3.14 17.29
CA LYS A 101 -21.57 1.96 17.69
C LYS A 101 -20.79 1.26 16.56
N ARG A 102 -21.27 1.29 15.32
CA ARG A 102 -20.59 0.68 14.16
C ARG A 102 -19.79 1.70 13.39
N THR A 103 -20.32 2.84 13.24
CA THR A 103 -19.92 3.91 12.34
C THR A 103 -18.66 4.66 12.78
N THR A 104 -18.39 4.72 14.09
CA THR A 104 -17.26 5.50 14.59
C THR A 104 -15.90 4.91 14.22
N LYS A 105 -15.76 3.59 14.12
CA LYS A 105 -14.49 2.95 13.78
C LYS A 105 -14.19 3.08 12.29
N ASP A 106 -15.12 2.67 11.43
CA ASP A 106 -14.93 2.66 9.97
C ASP A 106 -14.74 4.09 9.43
N ILE A 107 -15.52 5.04 9.93
CA ILE A 107 -15.33 6.46 9.60
C ILE A 107 -13.96 6.95 10.07
N ARG A 108 -13.52 6.58 11.26
CA ARG A 108 -12.20 6.96 11.76
C ARG A 108 -11.09 6.37 10.89
N GLU A 109 -11.21 5.13 10.47
CA GLU A 109 -10.27 4.51 9.53
C GLU A 109 -10.19 5.30 8.21
N ALA A 110 -11.33 5.69 7.64
CA ALA A 110 -11.36 6.49 6.43
C ALA A 110 -10.77 7.91 6.62
N LEU A 111 -11.10 8.58 7.73
CA LEU A 111 -10.51 9.89 8.05
C LEU A 111 -9.01 9.82 8.33
N ASN A 112 -8.55 8.75 8.97
CA ASN A 112 -7.11 8.50 9.17
C ASN A 112 -6.41 8.26 7.83
N TYR A 113 -7.05 7.56 6.91
CA TYR A 113 -6.52 7.34 5.57
C TYR A 113 -6.41 8.66 4.77
N GLU A 114 -7.47 9.50 4.78
CA GLU A 114 -7.43 10.85 4.19
C GLU A 114 -6.27 11.66 4.80
N ARG A 115 -6.12 11.61 6.13
CA ARG A 115 -5.04 12.32 6.82
C ARG A 115 -3.66 11.80 6.41
N ALA A 116 -3.47 10.48 6.33
CA ALA A 116 -2.21 9.88 5.93
C ALA A 116 -1.79 10.29 4.52
N ILE A 117 -2.72 10.30 3.54
CA ILE A 117 -2.43 10.81 2.18
C ILE A 117 -1.97 12.27 2.24
N ARG A 118 -2.68 13.14 2.95
CA ARG A 118 -2.36 14.57 3.01
C ARG A 118 -1.02 14.84 3.70
N GLU A 119 -0.76 14.17 4.82
CA GLU A 119 0.51 14.27 5.55
C GLU A 119 1.67 13.74 4.70
N GLY A 120 1.47 12.59 4.04
CA GLY A 120 2.46 12.00 3.14
C GLY A 120 2.81 12.93 2.00
N ALA A 121 1.82 13.43 1.28
CA ALA A 121 2.00 14.35 0.16
C ALA A 121 2.78 15.63 0.55
N VAL A 122 2.41 16.25 1.69
CA VAL A 122 3.11 17.45 2.18
C VAL A 122 4.56 17.12 2.54
N ARG A 123 4.81 16.04 3.27
CA ARG A 123 6.17 15.68 3.70
C ARG A 123 7.07 15.28 2.55
N VAL A 124 6.53 14.60 1.53
CA VAL A 124 7.29 14.27 0.31
C VAL A 124 7.58 15.52 -0.51
N ALA A 125 6.60 16.43 -0.66
CA ALA A 125 6.81 17.71 -1.34
C ALA A 125 7.91 18.57 -0.66
N ASP A 126 7.95 18.57 0.68
CA ASP A 126 8.93 19.34 1.46
C ASP A 126 10.34 18.74 1.43
N ARG A 127 10.46 17.42 1.50
CA ARG A 127 11.74 16.71 1.65
C ARG A 127 12.29 16.11 0.36
N GLY A 128 11.44 15.83 -0.60
CA GLY A 128 11.79 15.14 -1.85
C GLY A 128 12.16 13.67 -1.68
N GLU A 129 11.86 13.09 -0.52
CA GLU A 129 12.25 11.70 -0.19
C GLU A 129 11.14 10.97 0.55
N ILE A 130 10.99 9.67 0.25
CA ILE A 130 10.13 8.74 0.99
C ILE A 130 11.02 7.89 1.89
N THR A 131 10.96 8.13 3.21
CA THR A 131 11.81 7.44 4.19
C THR A 131 11.05 6.38 4.98
N LEU A 132 11.77 5.39 5.55
CA LEU A 132 11.16 4.42 6.46
C LEU A 132 10.53 5.08 7.70
N GLU A 133 11.06 6.22 8.13
CA GLU A 133 10.46 7.00 9.21
C GLU A 133 9.10 7.55 8.79
N LEU A 134 9.02 8.13 7.58
CA LEU A 134 7.74 8.59 7.02
C LEU A 134 6.72 7.44 6.96
N LEU A 135 7.10 6.27 6.43
CA LEU A 135 6.19 5.12 6.33
C LEU A 135 5.67 4.66 7.70
N LYS A 136 6.52 4.67 8.72
CA LYS A 136 6.14 4.34 10.10
C LYS A 136 5.19 5.36 10.71
N ASP A 137 5.44 6.64 10.47
CA ASP A 137 4.57 7.70 10.95
C ASP A 137 3.19 7.63 10.26
N LEU A 138 3.15 7.43 8.93
CA LEU A 138 1.90 7.26 8.21
C LEU A 138 1.13 6.01 8.65
N HIS A 139 1.83 4.90 8.92
CA HIS A 139 1.21 3.72 9.52
C HIS A 139 0.59 4.02 10.89
N ALA A 140 1.28 4.77 11.74
CA ALA A 140 0.74 5.18 13.03
C ALA A 140 -0.51 6.07 12.86
N THR A 141 -0.47 7.02 11.92
CA THR A 141 -1.63 7.87 11.55
C THR A 141 -2.82 7.03 11.09
N LEU A 142 -2.61 6.03 10.22
CA LEU A 142 -3.68 5.15 9.71
C LEU A 142 -4.44 4.42 10.82
N LEU A 143 -3.74 3.98 11.86
CA LEU A 143 -4.30 3.13 12.90
C LEU A 143 -4.62 3.89 14.21
N GLU A 144 -4.44 5.21 14.25
CA GLU A 144 -4.67 6.02 15.45
C GLU A 144 -6.12 5.92 15.94
N GLY A 145 -6.30 5.46 17.18
CA GLY A 145 -7.61 5.32 17.81
C GLY A 145 -8.55 4.27 17.19
N VAL A 146 -8.02 3.42 16.31
CA VAL A 146 -8.73 2.30 15.67
C VAL A 146 -8.31 0.96 16.25
N ARG A 147 -7.08 0.89 16.75
CA ARG A 147 -6.50 -0.28 17.43
C ARG A 147 -6.19 0.03 18.88
N ASP A 148 -6.05 -1.01 19.68
CA ASP A 148 -5.67 -0.88 21.09
C ASP A 148 -4.25 -0.32 21.22
N GLU A 149 -3.98 0.37 22.35
CA GLU A 149 -2.65 0.92 22.67
C GLU A 149 -1.55 -0.15 22.74
N SER A 150 -1.91 -1.43 22.91
CA SER A 150 -0.98 -2.57 22.84
C SER A 150 -0.42 -2.83 21.46
N ASP A 151 -1.09 -2.34 20.40
CA ASP A 151 -0.64 -2.47 19.03
C ASP A 151 0.48 -1.45 18.77
N ARG A 152 1.59 -1.95 18.29
CA ARG A 152 2.81 -1.16 18.07
C ARG A 152 2.69 -0.33 16.79
N LEU A 153 1.95 0.75 16.87
CA LEU A 153 1.75 1.65 15.75
C LEU A 153 3.10 2.22 15.27
N GLY A 154 3.35 2.17 13.98
CA GLY A 154 4.61 2.63 13.40
C GLY A 154 5.82 1.72 13.62
N GLU A 155 5.66 0.56 14.27
CA GLU A 155 6.75 -0.41 14.43
C GLU A 155 6.60 -1.60 13.48
N PHE A 156 7.70 -2.04 12.89
CA PHE A 156 7.71 -3.30 12.15
C PHE A 156 7.38 -4.48 13.06
N ARG A 157 6.63 -5.44 12.52
CA ARG A 157 6.25 -6.65 13.24
C ARG A 157 7.47 -7.44 13.72
N ARG A 158 7.30 -8.09 14.83
CA ARG A 158 8.32 -8.95 15.47
C ARG A 158 7.92 -10.42 15.48
N LYS A 159 6.76 -10.73 14.90
CA LYS A 159 6.22 -12.08 14.80
C LYS A 159 5.89 -12.39 13.34
N PRO A 160 5.97 -13.66 12.95
CA PRO A 160 5.43 -14.09 11.67
C PRO A 160 3.94 -13.75 11.56
N VAL A 161 3.50 -13.46 10.34
CA VAL A 161 2.09 -13.28 9.98
C VAL A 161 1.76 -14.20 8.81
N HIS A 162 0.49 -14.47 8.63
CA HIS A 162 -0.03 -15.28 7.55
C HIS A 162 -1.10 -14.46 6.83
N ILE A 163 -1.07 -14.49 5.52
CA ILE A 163 -2.08 -13.81 4.71
C ILE A 163 -2.99 -14.91 4.16
N PRO A 164 -4.22 -15.05 4.67
CA PRO A 164 -5.18 -15.97 4.11
C PRO A 164 -5.68 -15.42 2.76
N PRO A 165 -5.88 -16.27 1.76
CA PRO A 165 -6.61 -15.86 0.58
C PRO A 165 -8.07 -15.56 0.97
N PRO A 166 -8.78 -14.69 0.24
CA PRO A 166 -10.15 -14.28 0.56
C PRO A 166 -11.16 -15.44 0.75
N GLU A 167 -10.87 -16.61 0.21
CA GLU A 167 -11.78 -17.76 0.18
C GLU A 167 -11.18 -19.04 0.78
N ALA A 168 -9.98 -19.00 1.37
CA ALA A 168 -9.31 -20.19 1.90
C ALA A 168 -9.25 -20.22 3.41
N PHE A 169 -9.42 -21.43 3.99
CA PHE A 169 -9.27 -21.68 5.43
C PHE A 169 -7.81 -21.84 5.86
N GLU A 170 -6.88 -21.95 4.93
CA GLU A 170 -5.44 -22.11 5.18
C GLU A 170 -4.69 -20.90 4.62
N ALA A 171 -3.68 -20.42 5.37
CA ALA A 171 -2.82 -19.34 4.90
C ALA A 171 -2.09 -19.78 3.62
N SER A 172 -2.31 -19.07 2.54
CA SER A 172 -1.69 -19.34 1.25
C SER A 172 -0.33 -18.68 1.11
N PHE A 173 -0.10 -17.58 1.83
CA PHE A 173 1.13 -16.80 1.77
C PHE A 173 1.69 -16.52 3.17
N VAL A 174 2.98 -16.81 3.33
CA VAL A 174 3.73 -16.47 4.54
C VAL A 174 4.79 -15.43 4.14
N PRO A 175 4.62 -14.17 4.55
CA PRO A 175 5.60 -13.11 4.31
C PRO A 175 6.96 -13.39 4.97
N PRO A 176 8.03 -12.68 4.59
CA PRO A 176 9.36 -12.85 5.14
C PRO A 176 9.39 -12.88 6.66
N ALA A 177 10.34 -13.64 7.22
CA ALA A 177 10.55 -13.66 8.66
C ALA A 177 10.86 -12.25 9.21
N PRO A 178 10.54 -11.95 10.48
CA PRO A 178 10.74 -10.61 11.05
C PRO A 178 12.16 -10.04 10.91
N ASP A 179 13.16 -10.90 10.94
CA ASP A 179 14.57 -10.49 10.81
C ASP A 179 14.92 -10.01 9.39
N GLU A 180 14.17 -10.44 8.38
CA GLU A 180 14.34 -10.03 6.97
C GLU A 180 13.68 -8.68 6.65
N ILE A 181 12.75 -8.20 7.48
CA ILE A 181 11.97 -6.98 7.19
C ILE A 181 12.88 -5.76 7.05
N ARG A 182 13.82 -5.55 7.98
CA ARG A 182 14.67 -4.35 7.98
C ARG A 182 15.54 -4.24 6.73
N PRO A 183 16.28 -5.27 6.31
CA PRO A 183 17.07 -5.20 5.08
C PRO A 183 16.20 -5.00 3.83
N LEU A 184 15.08 -5.71 3.72
CA LEU A 184 14.17 -5.56 2.59
C LEU A 184 13.55 -4.16 2.51
N MET A 185 13.09 -3.62 3.63
CA MET A 185 12.55 -2.25 3.68
C MET A 185 13.62 -1.19 3.40
N ALA A 186 14.86 -1.40 3.84
CA ALA A 186 15.97 -0.50 3.50
C ALA A 186 16.33 -0.55 2.01
N ASN A 187 16.16 -1.70 1.35
CA ASN A 187 16.28 -1.80 -0.10
C ASN A 187 15.14 -1.04 -0.78
N LEU A 188 13.89 -1.23 -0.35
CA LEU A 188 12.71 -0.53 -0.87
C LEU A 188 12.86 1.00 -0.79
N GLU A 189 13.30 1.52 0.36
CA GLU A 189 13.58 2.95 0.56
C GLU A 189 14.63 3.47 -0.44
N ARG A 190 15.72 2.72 -0.63
CA ARG A 190 16.75 3.10 -1.62
C ARG A 190 16.20 3.11 -3.04
N TYR A 191 15.36 2.13 -3.40
CA TYR A 191 14.77 2.04 -4.72
C TYR A 191 13.81 3.22 -4.99
N LEU A 192 12.91 3.51 -4.04
CA LEU A 192 12.00 4.65 -4.09
C LEU A 192 12.71 6.00 -4.34
N ASN A 193 13.88 6.21 -3.73
CA ASN A 193 14.55 7.51 -3.75
C ASN A 193 15.65 7.65 -4.83
N ARG A 194 16.03 6.55 -5.49
CA ARG A 194 17.03 6.61 -6.58
C ARG A 194 16.43 6.78 -7.97
N GLY A 195 15.13 6.61 -8.10
CA GLY A 195 14.47 6.36 -9.38
C GLY A 195 14.67 4.91 -9.82
N GLY A 196 13.66 4.37 -10.46
CA GLY A 196 13.66 3.01 -10.98
C GLY A 196 14.43 2.86 -12.29
N GLU A 197 14.53 1.65 -12.77
CA GLU A 197 15.13 1.31 -14.08
C GLU A 197 14.07 1.27 -15.19
N TYR A 198 12.79 1.33 -14.83
CA TYR A 198 11.65 1.22 -15.73
C TYR A 198 10.87 2.53 -15.80
N HIS A 199 9.79 2.53 -16.54
CA HIS A 199 8.82 3.63 -16.54
C HIS A 199 8.17 3.75 -15.15
N ASP A 200 7.92 4.97 -14.67
CA ASP A 200 7.42 5.27 -13.31
C ASP A 200 6.22 4.42 -12.89
N LEU A 201 5.28 4.14 -13.82
CA LEU A 201 4.13 3.28 -13.53
C LEU A 201 4.51 1.81 -13.27
N ILE A 202 5.58 1.33 -13.91
CA ILE A 202 6.10 -0.03 -13.68
C ILE A 202 6.81 -0.05 -12.32
N ASP A 203 7.67 0.93 -12.07
CA ASP A 203 8.38 1.06 -10.79
C ASP A 203 7.42 1.20 -9.61
N LEU A 204 6.32 1.95 -9.79
CA LEU A 204 5.25 2.05 -8.80
C LEU A 204 4.59 0.68 -8.52
N GLY A 205 4.32 -0.09 -9.57
CA GLY A 205 3.81 -1.46 -9.45
C GLY A 205 4.78 -2.38 -8.71
N LEU A 206 6.08 -2.29 -9.01
CA LEU A 206 7.14 -3.08 -8.34
C LEU A 206 7.26 -2.70 -6.86
N VAL A 207 7.21 -1.41 -6.55
CA VAL A 207 7.23 -0.90 -5.16
C VAL A 207 6.04 -1.42 -4.38
N HIS A 208 4.84 -1.32 -4.94
CA HIS A 208 3.62 -1.79 -4.29
C HIS A 208 3.67 -3.31 -4.06
N TYR A 209 4.02 -4.08 -5.08
CA TYR A 209 4.19 -5.53 -4.98
C TYR A 209 5.20 -5.89 -3.88
N GLN A 210 6.37 -5.23 -3.87
CA GLN A 210 7.43 -5.50 -2.90
C GLN A 210 6.97 -5.17 -1.48
N PHE A 211 6.31 -4.03 -1.27
CA PHE A 211 5.80 -3.64 0.03
C PHE A 211 4.76 -4.63 0.56
N GLU A 212 3.79 -5.02 -0.27
CA GLU A 212 2.76 -5.99 0.11
C GLU A 212 3.35 -7.39 0.36
N THR A 213 4.36 -7.78 -0.42
CA THR A 213 5.07 -9.06 -0.23
C THR A 213 5.86 -9.08 1.08
N ILE A 214 6.57 -8.00 1.43
CA ILE A 214 7.30 -7.88 2.71
C ILE A 214 6.32 -7.88 3.89
N HIS A 215 5.19 -7.21 3.73
CA HIS A 215 4.15 -7.10 4.76
C HIS A 215 4.71 -6.69 6.11
N PRO A 216 5.35 -5.50 6.21
CA PRO A 216 6.25 -5.18 7.32
C PRO A 216 5.57 -4.93 8.65
N PHE A 217 4.27 -4.70 8.70
CA PHE A 217 3.52 -4.40 9.91
C PHE A 217 2.60 -5.55 10.32
N GLY A 218 2.09 -5.50 11.54
CA GLY A 218 1.15 -6.50 12.04
C GLY A 218 -0.27 -6.36 11.47
N ASP A 219 -0.65 -5.15 11.06
CA ASP A 219 -1.93 -4.78 10.44
C ASP A 219 -1.73 -3.49 9.61
N GLY A 220 -2.68 -3.13 8.76
CA GLY A 220 -2.68 -1.86 8.01
C GLY A 220 -1.72 -1.81 6.82
N ASN A 221 -1.10 -2.92 6.43
CA ASN A 221 -0.19 -2.94 5.29
C ASN A 221 -0.92 -2.57 3.99
N GLY A 222 -2.05 -3.18 3.67
CA GLY A 222 -2.81 -2.87 2.45
C GLY A 222 -3.19 -1.40 2.35
N ARG A 223 -3.64 -0.79 3.46
CA ARG A 223 -3.93 0.65 3.50
C ARG A 223 -2.70 1.50 3.25
N LEU A 224 -1.57 1.18 3.91
CA LEU A 224 -0.33 1.92 3.69
C LEU A 224 0.25 1.70 2.30
N GLY A 225 0.16 0.47 1.75
CA GLY A 225 0.55 0.16 0.38
C GLY A 225 -0.22 0.99 -0.65
N ARG A 226 -1.52 1.21 -0.43
CA ARG A 226 -2.33 2.09 -1.28
C ARG A 226 -1.98 3.57 -1.10
N VAL A 227 -1.68 4.02 0.12
CA VAL A 227 -1.15 5.40 0.33
C VAL A 227 0.18 5.60 -0.40
N LEU A 228 1.01 4.58 -0.53
CA LEU A 228 2.31 4.65 -1.21
C LEU A 228 2.18 4.88 -2.73
N ILE A 229 1.08 4.47 -3.33
CA ILE A 229 0.83 4.61 -4.78
C ILE A 229 -0.06 5.81 -5.13
N THR A 230 -0.53 6.55 -4.11
CA THR A 230 -1.31 7.79 -4.27
C THR A 230 -0.41 9.02 -4.24
#